data_41460fd4a34e0a84c10e437e5e5dcdef
#
_entry.id   41460fd4a34e0a84c10e437e5e5dcdef
#
_cell.length_a   1.000
_cell.length_b   1.000
_cell.length_c   1.000
_cell.angle_alpha   90.00
_cell.angle_beta   90.00
_cell.angle_gamma   90.00
#
_symmetry.space_group_name_H-M   'P 1'
#
loop_
_entity.id
_entity.type
_entity.pdbx_description
1 polymer ?
#
loop_
_entity_poly.entity_id
_entity_poly.type
_entity_poly.pdbx_seq_one_letter_code
_entity_poly.pdbx_strand_id
1 'polypeptide(L)'
;TLPLSELLHWAETELKPKAALAARGEGEFSAGEHCRFCKVKATCRKRAEYNLQLAKYDFAMPDKLTDTEIEAILETADQLVAWASDIKEYALQQSLQGKAWKNWKLVEGRARRAYCSETAAAEAVQAAGFDPYEHKVLGITAMTRMLGKKKFEELLGNLLVKPQGKPTLVPLSDKRPAWNTAQVDFKE
;
A
#
# COMPACT_ATOMS: atom_id res chain seq x y z
N THR A 1 -5.89 -28.36 10.31
CA THR A 1 -4.71 -28.79 11.08
C THR A 1 -3.93 -29.80 10.27
N LEU A 2 -2.64 -29.55 10.07
CA LEU A 2 -1.75 -30.45 9.34
C LEU A 2 -1.23 -31.53 10.32
N PRO A 3 -1.23 -32.81 9.97
CA PRO A 3 -0.63 -33.85 10.80
C PRO A 3 0.88 -33.63 10.97
N LEU A 4 1.43 -33.92 12.16
CA LEU A 4 2.84 -33.70 12.45
C LEU A 4 3.76 -34.52 11.51
N SER A 5 3.36 -35.75 11.16
CA SER A 5 4.10 -36.62 10.23
C SER A 5 4.23 -35.99 8.83
N GLU A 6 3.17 -35.35 8.33
CA GLU A 6 3.15 -34.67 7.04
C GLU A 6 4.04 -33.42 7.06
N LEU A 7 4.00 -32.65 8.15
CA LEU A 7 4.87 -31.48 8.34
C LEU A 7 6.37 -31.89 8.39
N LEU A 8 6.69 -32.98 9.10
CA LEU A 8 8.07 -33.48 9.17
C LEU A 8 8.54 -34.02 7.82
N HIS A 9 7.69 -34.75 7.10
CA HIS A 9 8.01 -35.22 5.75
C HIS A 9 8.29 -34.04 4.81
N TRP A 10 7.42 -33.03 4.77
CA TRP A 10 7.63 -31.82 4.00
C TRP A 10 8.94 -31.10 4.39
N ALA A 11 9.24 -31.00 5.67
CA ALA A 11 10.47 -30.37 6.14
C ALA A 11 11.73 -31.08 5.64
N GLU A 12 11.73 -32.41 5.60
CA GLU A 12 12.87 -33.21 5.12
C GLU A 12 12.99 -33.20 3.60
N THR A 13 11.88 -33.32 2.88
CA THR A 13 11.89 -33.49 1.42
C THR A 13 11.95 -32.18 0.65
N GLU A 14 11.37 -31.11 1.18
CA GLU A 14 11.24 -29.81 0.50
C GLU A 14 12.04 -28.70 1.17
N LEU A 15 11.85 -28.49 2.49
CA LEU A 15 12.40 -27.33 3.16
C LEU A 15 13.92 -27.41 3.32
N LYS A 16 14.45 -28.52 3.84
CA LYS A 16 15.89 -28.69 4.07
C LYS A 16 16.73 -28.60 2.79
N PRO A 17 16.38 -29.28 1.68
CA PRO A 17 17.12 -29.14 0.43
C PRO A 17 17.14 -27.71 -0.10
N LYS A 18 15.99 -27.03 -0.10
CA LYS A 18 15.89 -25.65 -0.56
C LYS A 18 16.66 -24.68 0.34
N ALA A 19 16.61 -24.86 1.65
CA ALA A 19 17.38 -24.09 2.60
C ALA A 19 18.89 -24.28 2.44
N ALA A 20 19.34 -25.51 2.16
CA ALA A 20 20.73 -25.82 1.89
C ALA A 20 21.24 -25.15 0.60
N LEU A 21 20.43 -25.14 -0.47
CA LEU A 21 20.75 -24.41 -1.71
C LEU A 21 20.85 -22.89 -1.44
N ALA A 22 19.87 -22.32 -0.74
CA ALA A 22 19.87 -20.91 -0.39
C ALA A 22 21.08 -20.50 0.47
N ALA A 23 21.48 -21.35 1.42
CA ALA A 23 22.65 -21.11 2.28
C ALA A 23 23.97 -21.07 1.47
N ARG A 24 24.04 -21.78 0.34
CA ARG A 24 25.19 -21.74 -0.58
C ARG A 24 25.10 -20.62 -1.63
N GLY A 25 24.01 -19.85 -1.62
CA GLY A 25 23.74 -18.85 -2.66
C GLY A 25 23.36 -19.45 -4.02
N GLU A 26 22.92 -20.71 -4.01
CA GLU A 26 22.47 -21.46 -5.18
C GLU A 26 20.95 -21.51 -5.27
N GLY A 27 20.42 -22.00 -6.40
CA GLY A 27 18.98 -22.15 -6.65
C GLY A 27 18.43 -21.08 -7.59
N GLU A 28 17.15 -21.24 -7.94
CA GLU A 28 16.48 -20.33 -8.85
C GLU A 28 15.72 -19.23 -8.07
N PHE A 29 15.87 -17.98 -8.53
CA PHE A 29 15.08 -16.88 -8.01
C PHE A 29 13.73 -16.86 -8.72
N SER A 30 12.66 -16.75 -7.94
CA SER A 30 11.31 -16.49 -8.43
C SER A 30 10.79 -15.16 -7.90
N ALA A 31 10.03 -14.42 -8.72
CA ALA A 31 9.36 -13.21 -8.31
C ALA A 31 7.91 -13.51 -7.91
N GLY A 32 7.37 -12.77 -6.93
CA GLY A 32 6.01 -12.92 -6.45
C GLY A 32 5.74 -12.04 -5.22
N GLU A 33 4.62 -12.28 -4.53
CA GLU A 33 4.21 -11.51 -3.34
C GLU A 33 5.24 -11.50 -2.21
N HIS A 34 6.00 -12.58 -2.05
CA HIS A 34 7.07 -12.69 -1.05
C HIS A 34 8.20 -11.65 -1.25
N CYS A 35 8.33 -11.09 -2.46
CA CYS A 35 9.32 -10.06 -2.76
C CYS A 35 9.15 -8.80 -1.92
N ARG A 36 7.96 -8.52 -1.40
CA ARG A 36 7.71 -7.36 -0.51
C ARG A 36 8.57 -7.37 0.76
N PHE A 37 8.93 -8.55 1.25
CA PHE A 37 9.76 -8.73 2.45
C PHE A 37 11.25 -8.94 2.15
N CYS A 38 11.64 -9.05 0.88
CA CYS A 38 12.99 -9.37 0.49
C CYS A 38 13.94 -8.17 0.70
N LYS A 39 15.09 -8.39 1.33
CA LYS A 39 16.10 -7.33 1.59
C LYS A 39 16.69 -6.74 0.30
N VAL A 40 16.76 -7.53 -0.78
CA VAL A 40 17.32 -7.10 -2.08
C VAL A 40 16.23 -6.76 -3.10
N LYS A 41 15.01 -6.51 -2.65
CA LYS A 41 13.83 -6.29 -3.51
C LYS A 41 13.99 -5.17 -4.54
N ALA A 42 14.73 -4.12 -4.22
CA ALA A 42 14.95 -2.99 -5.12
C ALA A 42 15.98 -3.29 -6.22
N THR A 43 16.93 -4.18 -5.98
CA THR A 43 18.03 -4.48 -6.90
C THR A 43 17.95 -5.86 -7.53
N CYS A 44 16.91 -6.64 -7.22
CA CYS A 44 16.73 -7.99 -7.73
C CYS A 44 16.36 -7.97 -9.22
N ARG A 45 17.24 -8.53 -10.05
CA ARG A 45 17.03 -8.64 -11.50
C ARG A 45 15.78 -9.46 -11.85
N LYS A 46 15.54 -10.57 -11.14
CA LYS A 46 14.38 -11.43 -11.40
C LYS A 46 13.06 -10.72 -11.13
N ARG A 47 13.01 -9.90 -10.08
CA ARG A 47 11.84 -9.05 -9.81
C ARG A 47 11.67 -7.97 -10.88
N ALA A 48 12.76 -7.37 -11.36
CA ALA A 48 12.71 -6.41 -12.44
C ALA A 48 12.19 -7.04 -13.74
N GLU A 49 12.70 -8.21 -14.13
CA GLU A 49 12.22 -8.96 -15.30
C GLU A 49 10.72 -9.25 -15.22
N TYR A 50 10.24 -9.71 -14.08
CA TYR A 50 8.82 -10.00 -13.85
C TYR A 50 7.94 -8.76 -14.04
N ASN A 51 8.31 -7.62 -13.44
CA ASN A 51 7.52 -6.40 -13.55
C ASN A 51 7.60 -5.77 -14.95
N LEU A 52 8.75 -5.86 -15.61
CA LEU A 52 8.93 -5.35 -16.98
C LEU A 52 8.24 -6.19 -18.06
N GLN A 53 7.76 -7.40 -17.74
CA GLN A 53 6.93 -8.18 -18.67
C GLN A 53 5.66 -7.44 -19.11
N LEU A 54 5.16 -6.50 -18.29
CA LEU A 54 4.03 -5.65 -18.68
C LEU A 54 4.36 -4.74 -19.88
N ALA A 55 5.63 -4.40 -20.09
CA ALA A 55 6.06 -3.61 -21.25
C ALA A 55 5.75 -4.27 -22.61
N LYS A 56 5.49 -5.58 -22.64
CA LYS A 56 5.07 -6.27 -23.87
C LYS A 56 3.80 -5.69 -24.49
N TYR A 57 2.91 -5.11 -23.66
CA TYR A 57 1.66 -4.52 -24.12
C TYR A 57 1.85 -3.18 -24.83
N ASP A 58 2.97 -2.48 -24.59
CA ASP A 58 3.31 -1.21 -25.25
C ASP A 58 3.56 -1.36 -26.76
N PHE A 59 3.97 -2.56 -27.19
CA PHE A 59 4.29 -2.88 -28.59
C PHE A 59 3.28 -3.83 -29.24
N ALA A 60 2.19 -4.14 -28.56
CA ALA A 60 1.17 -5.06 -29.07
C ALA A 60 0.17 -4.31 -30.00
N MET A 61 -0.24 -4.98 -31.07
CA MET A 61 -1.35 -4.55 -31.92
C MET A 61 -2.63 -5.30 -31.52
N PRO A 62 -3.81 -4.69 -31.51
CA PRO A 62 -4.14 -3.32 -31.93
C PRO A 62 -3.70 -2.25 -30.90
N ASP A 63 -3.79 -0.98 -31.30
CA ASP A 63 -3.37 0.19 -30.48
C ASP A 63 -4.10 0.34 -29.14
N LYS A 64 -5.15 -0.41 -28.91
CA LYS A 64 -5.92 -0.42 -27.66
C LYS A 64 -5.88 -1.78 -27.01
N LEU A 65 -5.74 -1.78 -25.68
CA LEU A 65 -5.82 -3.00 -24.88
C LEU A 65 -7.23 -3.62 -24.97
N THR A 66 -7.26 -4.93 -25.06
CA THR A 66 -8.48 -5.72 -24.90
C THR A 66 -8.84 -5.86 -23.42
N ASP A 67 -10.10 -6.19 -23.10
CA ASP A 67 -10.54 -6.41 -21.71
C ASP A 67 -9.72 -7.52 -21.03
N THR A 68 -9.38 -8.58 -21.72
CA THR A 68 -8.56 -9.67 -21.20
C THR A 68 -7.13 -9.23 -20.85
N GLU A 69 -6.55 -8.33 -21.64
CA GLU A 69 -5.23 -7.75 -21.34
C GLU A 69 -5.32 -6.81 -20.12
N ILE A 70 -6.39 -6.02 -20.00
CA ILE A 70 -6.65 -5.17 -18.84
C ILE A 70 -6.76 -6.02 -17.56
N GLU A 71 -7.50 -7.13 -17.59
CA GLU A 71 -7.61 -8.07 -16.47
C GLU A 71 -6.24 -8.62 -16.05
N ALA A 72 -5.43 -9.06 -17.01
CA ALA A 72 -4.08 -9.57 -16.74
C ALA A 72 -3.13 -8.49 -16.16
N ILE A 73 -3.28 -7.23 -16.59
CA ILE A 73 -2.52 -6.10 -16.03
C ILE A 73 -2.96 -5.81 -14.59
N LEU A 74 -4.28 -5.82 -14.32
CA LEU A 74 -4.81 -5.56 -12.98
C LEU A 74 -4.25 -6.53 -11.92
N GLU A 75 -4.03 -7.80 -12.27
CA GLU A 75 -3.45 -8.81 -11.36
C GLU A 75 -2.02 -8.45 -10.89
N THR A 76 -1.27 -7.71 -11.69
CA THR A 76 0.15 -7.42 -11.45
C THR A 76 0.46 -5.94 -11.22
N ALA A 77 -0.49 -5.04 -11.47
CA ALA A 77 -0.31 -3.60 -11.41
C ALA A 77 0.20 -3.12 -10.04
N ASP A 78 -0.37 -3.62 -8.94
CA ASP A 78 0.04 -3.25 -7.58
C ASP A 78 1.49 -3.65 -7.29
N GLN A 79 1.94 -4.79 -7.81
CA GLN A 79 3.33 -5.25 -7.67
C GLN A 79 4.29 -4.34 -8.45
N LEU A 80 3.89 -3.88 -9.65
CA LEU A 80 4.67 -2.92 -10.45
C LEU A 80 4.81 -1.58 -9.70
N VAL A 81 3.73 -1.04 -9.16
CA VAL A 81 3.74 0.21 -8.38
C VAL A 81 4.64 0.09 -7.14
N ALA A 82 4.52 -1.02 -6.40
CA ALA A 82 5.36 -1.29 -5.24
C ALA A 82 6.84 -1.42 -5.63
N TRP A 83 7.16 -2.10 -6.72
CA TRP A 83 8.53 -2.21 -7.22
C TRP A 83 9.11 -0.85 -7.64
N ALA A 84 8.35 -0.04 -8.36
CA ALA A 84 8.78 1.31 -8.75
C ALA A 84 9.06 2.20 -7.52
N SER A 85 8.27 2.06 -6.47
CA SER A 85 8.47 2.77 -5.20
C SER A 85 9.74 2.29 -4.48
N ASP A 86 9.97 0.98 -4.42
CA ASP A 86 11.17 0.39 -3.82
C ASP A 86 12.48 0.86 -4.51
N ILE A 87 12.45 1.01 -5.85
CA ILE A 87 13.61 1.53 -6.59
C ILE A 87 13.88 2.99 -6.24
N LYS A 88 12.83 3.83 -6.18
CA LYS A 88 12.97 5.24 -5.82
C LYS A 88 13.52 5.41 -4.41
N GLU A 89 12.98 4.64 -3.45
CA GLU A 89 13.46 4.65 -2.06
C GLU A 89 14.93 4.20 -1.98
N TYR A 90 15.28 3.10 -2.63
CA TYR A 90 16.66 2.63 -2.69
C TYR A 90 17.60 3.70 -3.27
N ALA A 91 17.22 4.33 -4.39
CA ALA A 91 18.03 5.36 -5.02
C ALA A 91 18.21 6.58 -4.11
N LEU A 92 17.16 6.99 -3.38
CA LEU A 92 17.22 8.07 -2.39
C LEU A 92 18.19 7.71 -1.26
N GLN A 93 18.06 6.52 -0.66
CA GLN A 93 18.93 6.08 0.43
C GLN A 93 20.41 6.01 -0.01
N GLN A 94 20.66 5.51 -1.21
CA GLN A 94 22.03 5.50 -1.76
C GLN A 94 22.58 6.92 -1.99
N SER A 95 21.73 7.86 -2.43
CA SER A 95 22.13 9.27 -2.60
C SER A 95 22.47 9.93 -1.26
N LEU A 96 21.70 9.66 -0.21
CA LEU A 96 21.99 10.14 1.15
C LEU A 96 23.30 9.58 1.70
N GLN A 97 23.73 8.40 1.24
CA GLN A 97 25.03 7.79 1.54
C GLN A 97 26.17 8.31 0.64
N GLY A 98 25.89 9.28 -0.23
CA GLY A 98 26.91 9.92 -1.09
C GLY A 98 27.03 9.33 -2.49
N LYS A 99 26.19 8.38 -2.89
CA LYS A 99 26.21 7.84 -4.26
C LYS A 99 25.63 8.85 -5.24
N ALA A 100 26.41 9.17 -6.29
CA ALA A 100 25.96 9.99 -7.40
C ALA A 100 25.31 9.15 -8.51
N TRP A 101 24.24 9.67 -9.08
CA TRP A 101 23.55 9.11 -10.25
C TRP A 101 23.73 10.06 -11.44
N LYS A 102 23.99 9.53 -12.63
CA LYS A 102 24.34 10.33 -13.81
C LYS A 102 23.29 11.42 -14.14
N ASN A 103 22.02 11.09 -14.00
CA ASN A 103 20.90 11.98 -14.43
C ASN A 103 19.98 12.38 -13.26
N TRP A 104 20.39 12.14 -12.02
CA TRP A 104 19.59 12.42 -10.83
C TRP A 104 20.42 13.13 -9.78
N LYS A 105 19.81 14.06 -9.07
CA LYS A 105 20.46 14.79 -7.95
C LYS A 105 19.56 14.83 -6.74
N LEU A 106 20.17 14.86 -5.57
CA LEU A 106 19.48 15.12 -4.32
C LEU A 106 19.21 16.62 -4.20
N VAL A 107 18.02 16.98 -3.86
CA VAL A 107 17.59 18.36 -3.60
C VAL A 107 16.76 18.41 -2.33
N GLU A 108 16.70 19.59 -1.71
CA GLU A 108 15.80 19.83 -0.60
C GLU A 108 14.33 19.77 -1.10
N GLY A 109 13.52 19.04 -0.37
CA GLY A 109 12.08 18.95 -0.64
C GLY A 109 11.37 20.29 -0.44
N ARG A 110 10.16 20.42 -0.99
CA ARG A 110 9.33 21.63 -0.77
C ARG A 110 8.96 21.73 0.71
N ALA A 111 9.55 22.69 1.40
CA ALA A 111 9.14 23.03 2.76
C ALA A 111 7.83 23.82 2.74
N ARG A 112 6.94 23.53 3.69
CA ARG A 112 5.76 24.34 3.96
C ARG A 112 6.07 25.30 5.11
N ARG A 113 5.50 26.49 5.06
CA ARG A 113 5.58 27.42 6.19
C ARG A 113 4.92 26.78 7.41
N ALA A 114 5.56 26.86 8.54
CA ALA A 114 5.04 26.41 9.83
C ALA A 114 5.32 27.50 10.88
N TYR A 115 4.50 27.53 11.91
CA TYR A 115 4.79 28.38 13.06
C TYR A 115 6.01 27.82 13.81
N CYS A 116 6.91 28.68 14.25
CA CYS A 116 8.01 28.29 15.14
C CYS A 116 7.48 27.88 16.53
N SER A 117 6.36 28.44 16.94
CA SER A 117 5.61 28.09 18.14
C SER A 117 4.12 28.37 17.89
N GLU A 118 3.29 27.33 17.97
CA GLU A 118 1.82 27.46 17.84
C GLU A 118 1.24 28.29 18.99
N THR A 119 1.77 28.15 20.19
CA THR A 119 1.36 28.92 21.38
C THR A 119 1.63 30.41 21.18
N ALA A 120 2.83 30.80 20.80
CA ALA A 120 3.18 32.20 20.57
C ALA A 120 2.36 32.81 19.42
N ALA A 121 2.08 32.02 18.36
CA ALA A 121 1.22 32.47 17.27
C ALA A 121 -0.21 32.70 17.74
N ALA A 122 -0.76 31.81 18.57
CA ALA A 122 -2.10 31.95 19.15
C ALA A 122 -2.20 33.17 20.08
N GLU A 123 -1.23 33.37 20.97
CA GLU A 123 -1.16 34.54 21.87
C GLU A 123 -1.11 35.86 21.08
N ALA A 124 -0.32 35.93 20.03
CA ALA A 124 -0.22 37.13 19.18
C ALA A 124 -1.54 37.43 18.47
N VAL A 125 -2.26 36.44 17.97
CA VAL A 125 -3.56 36.59 17.30
C VAL A 125 -4.64 36.99 18.32
N GLN A 126 -4.66 36.40 19.53
CA GLN A 126 -5.57 36.75 20.59
C GLN A 126 -5.34 38.17 21.08
N ALA A 127 -4.09 38.61 21.22
CA ALA A 127 -3.76 39.99 21.59
C ALA A 127 -4.26 41.01 20.55
N ALA A 128 -4.39 40.61 19.30
CA ALA A 128 -4.97 41.38 18.20
C ALA A 128 -6.51 41.33 18.16
N GLY A 129 -7.16 40.63 19.10
CA GLY A 129 -8.62 40.55 19.21
C GLY A 129 -9.29 39.49 18.33
N PHE A 130 -8.52 38.53 17.78
CA PHE A 130 -9.04 37.44 16.95
C PHE A 130 -8.95 36.11 17.65
N ASP A 131 -9.85 35.17 17.29
CA ASP A 131 -9.76 33.78 17.74
C ASP A 131 -8.87 32.97 16.82
N PRO A 132 -7.72 32.43 17.27
CA PRO A 132 -6.80 31.64 16.48
C PRO A 132 -7.21 30.16 16.36
N TYR A 133 -8.27 29.72 17.01
CA TYR A 133 -8.65 28.33 17.10
C TYR A 133 -9.80 27.98 16.17
N GLU A 134 -9.71 26.82 15.52
CA GLU A 134 -10.82 26.20 14.82
C GLU A 134 -11.54 25.22 15.76
N HIS A 135 -12.75 25.56 16.17
CA HIS A 135 -13.56 24.70 17.03
C HIS A 135 -14.28 23.65 16.19
N LYS A 136 -13.79 22.42 16.24
CA LYS A 136 -14.40 21.26 15.59
C LYS A 136 -14.89 20.25 16.61
N VAL A 137 -16.05 19.63 16.33
CA VAL A 137 -16.51 18.47 17.09
C VAL A 137 -15.48 17.35 16.95
N LEU A 138 -15.12 16.77 18.09
CA LEU A 138 -14.17 15.65 18.11
C LEU A 138 -14.67 14.51 17.22
N GLY A 139 -13.78 13.90 16.45
CA GLY A 139 -14.11 12.71 15.68
C GLY A 139 -14.50 11.53 16.58
N ILE A 140 -15.20 10.55 16.02
CA ILE A 140 -15.76 9.38 16.73
C ILE A 140 -14.75 8.73 17.68
N THR A 141 -13.54 8.46 17.22
CA THR A 141 -12.48 7.82 18.02
C THR A 141 -12.06 8.65 19.25
N ALA A 142 -11.89 9.96 19.07
CA ALA A 142 -11.50 10.86 20.16
C ALA A 142 -12.67 11.02 21.15
N MET A 143 -13.88 11.15 20.66
CA MET A 143 -15.09 11.25 21.47
C MET A 143 -15.33 9.97 22.28
N THR A 144 -15.16 8.79 21.68
CA THR A 144 -15.25 7.49 22.36
C THR A 144 -14.18 7.36 23.46
N ARG A 145 -12.97 7.85 23.21
CA ARG A 145 -11.89 7.84 24.22
C ARG A 145 -12.21 8.75 25.41
N MET A 146 -12.77 9.91 25.14
CA MET A 146 -13.14 10.90 26.16
C MET A 146 -14.31 10.43 27.04
N LEU A 147 -15.36 9.89 26.43
CA LEU A 147 -16.60 9.51 27.15
C LEU A 147 -16.56 8.07 27.69
N GLY A 148 -15.68 7.22 27.14
CA GLY A 148 -15.76 5.78 27.30
C GLY A 148 -16.85 5.16 26.43
N LYS A 149 -16.65 3.88 26.02
CA LYS A 149 -17.50 3.19 25.05
C LYS A 149 -18.99 3.17 25.44
N LYS A 150 -19.29 2.90 26.70
CA LYS A 150 -20.67 2.76 27.19
C LYS A 150 -21.44 4.09 27.11
N LYS A 151 -20.84 5.17 27.61
CA LYS A 151 -21.46 6.50 27.62
C LYS A 151 -21.52 7.13 26.22
N PHE A 152 -20.54 6.82 25.37
CA PHE A 152 -20.56 7.22 23.96
C PHE A 152 -21.75 6.60 23.21
N GLU A 153 -21.99 5.31 23.38
CA GLU A 153 -23.11 4.61 22.74
C GLU A 153 -24.46 5.12 23.25
N GLU A 154 -24.57 5.36 24.54
CA GLU A 154 -25.78 5.90 25.18
C GLU A 154 -26.15 7.30 24.64
N LEU A 155 -25.16 8.20 24.49
CA LEU A 155 -25.40 9.57 24.08
C LEU A 155 -25.45 9.79 22.58
N LEU A 156 -24.63 9.06 21.83
CA LEU A 156 -24.38 9.34 20.43
C LEU A 156 -24.71 8.18 19.49
N GLY A 157 -25.06 7.01 20.01
CA GLY A 157 -25.35 5.82 19.20
C GLY A 157 -26.40 6.09 18.11
N ASN A 158 -27.47 6.80 18.44
CA ASN A 158 -28.55 7.15 17.52
C ASN A 158 -28.16 8.26 16.51
N LEU A 159 -27.05 8.93 16.71
CA LEU A 159 -26.54 9.98 15.82
C LEU A 159 -25.46 9.46 14.86
N LEU A 160 -25.10 8.19 14.94
CA LEU A 160 -24.13 7.58 14.08
C LEU A 160 -24.78 7.03 12.82
N VAL A 161 -24.20 7.37 11.68
CA VAL A 161 -24.56 6.79 10.39
C VAL A 161 -23.32 6.19 9.75
N LYS A 162 -23.49 5.04 9.12
CA LYS A 162 -22.46 4.43 8.30
C LYS A 162 -22.83 4.63 6.83
N PRO A 163 -22.33 5.69 6.19
CA PRO A 163 -22.65 5.94 4.79
C PRO A 163 -22.09 4.81 3.92
N GLN A 164 -22.73 4.61 2.76
CA GLN A 164 -22.25 3.64 1.79
C GLN A 164 -20.85 4.05 1.30
N GLY A 165 -19.92 3.09 1.31
CA GLY A 165 -18.57 3.28 0.80
C GLY A 165 -18.55 3.54 -0.71
N LYS A 166 -17.50 4.15 -1.22
CA LYS A 166 -17.32 4.31 -2.66
C LYS A 166 -17.06 2.95 -3.32
N PRO A 167 -17.55 2.73 -4.57
CA PRO A 167 -17.21 1.54 -5.33
C PRO A 167 -15.69 1.38 -5.44
N THR A 168 -15.22 0.15 -5.26
CA THR A 168 -13.79 -0.20 -5.36
C THR A 168 -13.68 -1.50 -6.12
N LEU A 169 -12.84 -1.52 -7.14
CA LEU A 169 -12.55 -2.74 -7.89
C LEU A 169 -11.58 -3.61 -7.09
N VAL A 170 -11.94 -4.88 -6.92
CA VAL A 170 -11.14 -5.85 -6.16
C VAL A 170 -11.18 -7.21 -6.87
N PRO A 171 -10.19 -8.10 -6.61
CA PRO A 171 -10.23 -9.47 -7.12
C PRO A 171 -11.50 -10.22 -6.71
N LEU A 172 -11.93 -11.18 -7.52
CA LEU A 172 -13.09 -12.04 -7.21
C LEU A 172 -12.94 -12.84 -5.91
N SER A 173 -11.71 -13.07 -5.45
CA SER A 173 -11.42 -13.71 -4.17
C SER A 173 -11.73 -12.86 -2.93
N ASP A 174 -12.02 -11.56 -3.09
CA ASP A 174 -12.40 -10.68 -1.98
C ASP A 174 -13.73 -11.13 -1.39
N LYS A 175 -13.81 -11.17 -0.06
CA LYS A 175 -14.98 -11.70 0.68
C LYS A 175 -16.18 -10.76 0.70
N ARG A 176 -16.02 -9.51 0.26
CA ARG A 176 -17.11 -8.54 0.23
C ARG A 176 -18.11 -8.89 -0.88
N PRO A 177 -19.42 -8.66 -0.66
CA PRO A 177 -20.40 -8.87 -1.70
C PRO A 177 -20.13 -7.92 -2.89
N ALA A 178 -20.40 -8.41 -4.10
CA ALA A 178 -20.30 -7.60 -5.30
C ALA A 178 -21.21 -6.37 -5.20
N TRP A 179 -20.71 -5.25 -5.75
CA TRP A 179 -21.52 -4.03 -5.85
C TRP A 179 -22.69 -4.27 -6.79
N ASN A 180 -23.90 -4.09 -6.27
CA ASN A 180 -25.09 -4.20 -7.10
C ASN A 180 -25.23 -2.92 -7.95
N THR A 181 -25.06 -3.03 -9.26
CA THR A 181 -25.33 -1.95 -10.19
C THR A 181 -26.76 -2.10 -10.69
N ALA A 182 -27.46 -0.99 -10.92
CA ALA A 182 -28.83 -1.00 -11.43
C ALA A 182 -29.03 -1.83 -12.72
N GLN A 183 -27.95 -2.11 -13.45
CA GLN A 183 -27.96 -3.01 -14.62
C GLN A 183 -28.24 -4.48 -14.27
N VAL A 184 -28.06 -4.90 -13.02
CA VAL A 184 -28.35 -6.27 -12.57
C VAL A 184 -29.83 -6.42 -12.25
N ASP A 185 -30.49 -5.33 -11.80
CA ASP A 185 -31.88 -5.33 -11.41
C ASP A 185 -32.85 -5.27 -12.62
N PHE A 186 -32.34 -4.97 -13.82
CA PHE A 186 -33.08 -4.85 -15.06
C PHE A 186 -32.78 -5.96 -16.11
N LYS A 187 -32.13 -7.04 -15.69
CA LYS A 187 -32.01 -8.24 -16.55
C LYS A 187 -33.26 -9.10 -16.31
N GLU A 188 -34.32 -8.85 -17.12
CA GLU A 188 -35.34 -9.82 -17.42
C GLU A 188 -34.82 -10.90 -18.39
#